data_fc3c635b4a84585e64b57083a4e1191d
#
_entry.id   fc3c635b4a84585e64b57083a4e1191d
#
_cell.length_a   1.000
_cell.length_b   1.000
_cell.length_c   1.000
_cell.angle_alpha   90.00
_cell.angle_beta   90.00
_cell.angle_gamma   90.00
#
_symmetry.space_group_name_H-M   'P 1'
#
loop_
_entity.id
_entity.type
_entity.pdbx_description
1 polymer ?
#
loop_
_entity_poly.entity_id
_entity_poly.type
_entity_poly.pdbx_seq_one_letter_code
_entity_poly.pdbx_strand_id
1 'polypeptide(L)'
;MIYDAISGIEAYRGLNKNLDTLIDWFASNDPADLPLGKTLIDGEKVFANTMEAKTKLPENGRFETHRKYIDLQMDLEGVEDFATTRGSLEPLTEFDVEGDKGFWKAAEGNDDILVGTLGKGRFAIFMTGEPHMPNLVHGDAEVGPLKKICFKILAE
;
A
#
# COMPACT_ATOMS: atom_id res chain seq x y z
N MET A 1 1.55 9.92 4.13
CA MET A 1 2.19 8.99 3.17
C MET A 1 3.70 9.21 3.15
N ILE A 2 4.47 8.14 3.07
CA ILE A 2 5.91 8.13 2.81
C ILE A 2 6.12 7.41 1.48
N TYR A 3 7.01 7.92 0.63
CA TYR A 3 7.35 7.31 -0.66
C TYR A 3 8.84 7.45 -0.89
N ASP A 4 9.55 6.31 -1.04
CA ASP A 4 11.01 6.32 -1.18
C ASP A 4 11.51 5.01 -1.84
N ALA A 5 12.83 4.94 -2.05
CA ALA A 5 13.52 3.70 -2.41
C ALA A 5 13.64 2.79 -1.18
N ILE A 6 13.53 1.47 -1.37
CA ILE A 6 13.65 0.50 -0.27
C ILE A 6 15.03 0.58 0.43
N SER A 7 16.08 0.98 -0.29
CA SER A 7 17.40 1.22 0.29
C SER A 7 17.44 2.35 1.32
N GLY A 8 16.43 3.23 1.33
CA GLY A 8 16.29 4.34 2.28
C GLY A 8 15.43 4.02 3.49
N ILE A 9 14.89 2.79 3.62
CA ILE A 9 13.89 2.43 4.64
C ILE A 9 14.38 2.69 6.08
N GLU A 10 15.68 2.56 6.34
CA GLU A 10 16.29 2.83 7.65
C GLU A 10 16.07 4.26 8.17
N ALA A 11 15.87 5.24 7.29
CA ALA A 11 15.60 6.62 7.67
C ALA A 11 14.26 6.79 8.42
N TYR A 12 13.40 5.82 8.35
CA TYR A 12 12.06 5.83 8.95
C TYR A 12 11.97 5.07 10.28
N ARG A 13 13.12 4.59 10.78
CA ARG A 13 13.22 3.95 12.09
C ARG A 13 12.81 4.92 13.20
N GLY A 14 12.04 4.39 14.15
CA GLY A 14 11.52 5.15 15.29
C GLY A 14 10.15 5.80 15.05
N LEU A 15 9.58 5.73 13.84
CA LEU A 15 8.23 6.22 13.58
C LEU A 15 7.15 5.34 14.23
N ASN A 16 7.35 4.03 14.23
CA ASN A 16 6.45 3.04 14.82
C ASN A 16 7.25 1.77 15.15
N LYS A 17 7.08 1.21 16.35
CA LYS A 17 7.84 0.03 16.81
C LYS A 17 7.67 -1.21 15.93
N ASN A 18 6.48 -1.39 15.33
CA ASN A 18 6.20 -2.53 14.46
C ASN A 18 6.78 -2.29 13.04
N LEU A 19 6.88 -1.03 12.61
CA LEU A 19 7.66 -0.67 11.41
C LEU A 19 9.15 -0.96 11.63
N ASP A 20 9.69 -0.66 12.82
CA ASP A 20 11.08 -1.00 13.16
C ASP A 20 11.33 -2.52 13.06
N THR A 21 10.37 -3.33 13.51
CA THR A 21 10.42 -4.79 13.34
C THR A 21 10.48 -5.20 11.86
N LEU A 22 9.71 -4.55 11.00
CA LEU A 22 9.76 -4.80 9.56
C LEU A 22 11.08 -4.33 8.94
N ILE A 23 11.61 -3.20 9.37
CA ILE A 23 12.94 -2.71 8.94
C ILE A 23 14.04 -3.72 9.31
N ASP A 24 14.02 -4.26 10.54
CA ASP A 24 14.94 -5.31 10.96
C ASP A 24 14.80 -6.58 10.12
N TRP A 25 13.55 -6.92 9.74
CA TRP A 25 13.31 -8.06 8.86
C TRP A 25 13.93 -7.87 7.46
N PHE A 26 13.80 -6.68 6.87
CA PHE A 26 14.42 -6.36 5.56
C PHE A 26 15.96 -6.46 5.58
N ALA A 27 16.60 -6.26 6.74
CA ALA A 27 18.07 -6.38 6.85
C ALA A 27 18.59 -7.81 6.60
N SER A 28 17.72 -8.82 6.73
CA SER A 28 18.10 -10.23 6.64
C SER A 28 17.27 -11.07 5.67
N ASN A 29 16.27 -10.46 5.02
CA ASN A 29 15.34 -11.18 4.15
C ASN A 29 15.08 -10.39 2.87
N ASP A 30 14.86 -11.10 1.76
CA ASP A 30 14.42 -10.53 0.51
C ASP A 30 12.89 -10.70 0.38
N PRO A 31 12.12 -9.61 0.22
CA PRO A 31 10.69 -9.71 -0.02
C PRO A 31 10.30 -10.60 -1.22
N ALA A 32 11.18 -10.70 -2.22
CA ALA A 32 10.92 -11.52 -3.40
C ALA A 32 10.83 -13.02 -3.09
N ASP A 33 11.41 -13.47 -1.97
CA ASP A 33 11.38 -14.87 -1.53
C ASP A 33 10.07 -15.25 -0.81
N LEU A 34 9.20 -14.28 -0.51
CA LEU A 34 7.93 -14.56 0.15
C LEU A 34 6.95 -15.30 -0.77
N PRO A 35 6.32 -16.39 -0.28
CA PRO A 35 5.30 -17.10 -1.05
C PRO A 35 4.05 -16.26 -1.21
N LEU A 36 3.23 -16.59 -2.21
CA LEU A 36 1.89 -16.00 -2.37
C LEU A 36 1.05 -16.27 -1.11
N GLY A 37 0.24 -15.28 -0.75
CA GLY A 37 -0.64 -15.32 0.41
C GLY A 37 -0.05 -14.60 1.63
N LYS A 38 -0.59 -14.91 2.80
CA LYS A 38 -0.22 -14.28 4.07
C LYS A 38 1.00 -14.98 4.68
N THR A 39 2.03 -14.19 5.01
CA THR A 39 3.21 -14.63 5.77
C THR A 39 3.36 -13.80 7.03
N LEU A 40 3.40 -14.43 8.20
CA LEU A 40 3.58 -13.76 9.47
C LEU A 40 5.08 -13.44 9.69
N ILE A 41 5.38 -12.18 10.04
CA ILE A 41 6.73 -11.72 10.39
C ILE A 41 6.84 -11.60 11.92
N ASP A 42 5.91 -10.87 12.56
CA ASP A 42 5.74 -10.82 14.02
C ASP A 42 4.24 -11.03 14.34
N GLY A 43 3.75 -12.25 14.12
CA GLY A 43 2.36 -12.59 14.34
C GLY A 43 1.41 -11.67 13.57
N GLU A 44 0.36 -11.20 14.25
CA GLU A 44 -0.60 -10.24 13.66
C GLU A 44 -0.13 -8.78 13.79
N LYS A 45 1.02 -8.51 14.41
CA LYS A 45 1.55 -7.15 14.48
C LYS A 45 2.23 -6.71 13.18
N VAL A 46 2.93 -7.65 12.53
CA VAL A 46 3.57 -7.42 11.24
C VAL A 46 3.41 -8.67 10.38
N PHE A 47 2.77 -8.53 9.24
CA PHE A 47 2.65 -9.62 8.28
C PHE A 47 2.64 -9.08 6.85
N ALA A 48 3.03 -9.93 5.90
CA ALA A 48 3.02 -9.66 4.48
C ALA A 48 1.82 -10.33 3.81
N ASN A 49 1.20 -9.65 2.86
CA ASN A 49 0.30 -10.24 1.87
C ASN A 49 0.97 -10.12 0.51
N THR A 50 1.51 -11.24 0.02
CA THR A 50 2.09 -11.34 -1.33
C THR A 50 1.00 -11.77 -2.30
N MET A 51 0.83 -11.04 -3.39
CA MET A 51 -0.26 -11.27 -4.31
C MET A 51 0.12 -11.07 -5.77
N GLU A 52 -0.48 -11.86 -6.65
CA GLU A 52 -0.62 -11.55 -8.06
C GLU A 52 -1.86 -10.67 -8.24
N ALA A 53 -1.71 -9.60 -8.99
CA ALA A 53 -2.74 -8.62 -9.25
C ALA A 53 -2.71 -8.18 -10.71
N LYS A 54 -3.59 -7.27 -11.07
CA LYS A 54 -3.55 -6.53 -12.34
C LYS A 54 -3.72 -5.06 -12.07
N THR A 55 -3.08 -4.25 -12.88
CA THR A 55 -3.38 -2.83 -12.92
C THR A 55 -4.81 -2.60 -13.40
N LYS A 56 -5.34 -1.43 -13.17
CA LYS A 56 -6.69 -1.00 -13.58
C LYS A 56 -6.65 0.45 -14.03
N LEU A 57 -7.57 0.82 -14.90
CA LEU A 57 -7.74 2.20 -15.32
C LEU A 57 -8.23 3.05 -14.12
N PRO A 58 -7.88 4.34 -14.05
CA PRO A 58 -8.25 5.22 -12.94
C PRO A 58 -9.76 5.25 -12.64
N GLU A 59 -10.61 5.21 -13.66
CA GLU A 59 -12.08 5.19 -13.52
C GLU A 59 -12.61 3.91 -12.83
N ASN A 60 -11.83 2.84 -12.80
CA ASN A 60 -12.13 1.60 -12.09
C ASN A 60 -11.45 1.53 -10.72
N GLY A 61 -10.69 2.57 -10.36
CA GLY A 61 -10.03 2.69 -9.08
C GLY A 61 -11.00 3.08 -7.97
N ARG A 62 -10.61 2.78 -6.75
CA ARG A 62 -11.27 3.26 -5.54
C ARG A 62 -10.23 3.48 -4.46
N PHE A 63 -10.42 4.52 -3.65
CA PHE A 63 -9.60 4.71 -2.47
C PHE A 63 -9.98 3.68 -1.41
N GLU A 64 -8.97 3.19 -0.71
CA GLU A 64 -9.13 2.38 0.49
C GLU A 64 -8.51 3.06 1.70
N THR A 65 -9.06 2.79 2.87
CA THR A 65 -8.53 3.25 4.17
C THR A 65 -8.53 2.10 5.15
N HIS A 66 -7.59 2.15 6.09
CA HIS A 66 -7.47 1.20 7.19
C HIS A 66 -7.48 1.96 8.52
N ARG A 67 -8.00 1.35 9.59
CA ARG A 67 -8.04 1.95 10.93
C ARG A 67 -7.02 1.34 11.87
N LYS A 68 -6.67 0.08 11.64
CA LYS A 68 -5.83 -0.72 12.53
C LYS A 68 -4.40 -0.84 12.02
N TYR A 69 -4.23 -0.99 10.70
CA TYR A 69 -2.94 -1.24 10.09
C TYR A 69 -2.45 -0.06 9.24
N ILE A 70 -1.16 0.17 9.31
CA ILE A 70 -0.37 0.94 8.35
C ILE A 70 -0.05 -0.03 7.20
N ASP A 71 -0.17 0.43 5.96
CA ASP A 71 0.22 -0.33 4.78
C ASP A 71 1.59 0.12 4.28
N LEU A 72 2.53 -0.82 4.09
CA LEU A 72 3.70 -0.61 3.26
C LEU A 72 3.54 -1.45 2.01
N GLN A 73 3.44 -0.79 0.87
CA GLN A 73 3.23 -1.43 -0.44
C GLN A 73 4.48 -1.33 -1.30
N MET A 74 4.79 -2.40 -2.02
CA MET A 74 5.88 -2.47 -2.98
C MET A 74 5.59 -3.47 -4.10
N ASP A 75 6.11 -3.20 -5.31
CA ASP A 75 6.03 -4.11 -6.43
C ASP A 75 7.27 -5.00 -6.50
N LEU A 76 7.04 -6.28 -6.75
CA LEU A 76 8.08 -7.27 -7.06
C LEU A 76 8.26 -7.40 -8.58
N GLU A 77 7.15 -7.42 -9.32
CA GLU A 77 7.12 -7.49 -10.78
C GLU A 77 6.04 -6.57 -11.32
N GLY A 78 6.31 -5.92 -12.44
CA GLY A 78 5.45 -4.92 -13.04
C GLY A 78 5.67 -3.53 -12.43
N VAL A 79 4.80 -2.61 -12.81
CA VAL A 79 4.79 -1.22 -12.35
C VAL A 79 3.34 -0.79 -12.20
N GLU A 80 3.03 -0.16 -11.07
CA GLU A 80 1.73 0.48 -10.86
C GLU A 80 1.88 1.95 -10.51
N ASP A 81 0.87 2.74 -10.83
CA ASP A 81 0.65 4.00 -10.15
C ASP A 81 -0.28 3.79 -8.96
N PHE A 82 -0.08 4.58 -7.92
CA PHE A 82 -1.02 4.73 -6.82
C PHE A 82 -1.47 6.19 -6.71
N ALA A 83 -2.66 6.41 -6.22
CA ALA A 83 -3.15 7.75 -5.91
C ALA A 83 -3.44 7.87 -4.42
N THR A 84 -3.28 9.08 -3.88
CA THR A 84 -3.72 9.47 -2.54
C THR A 84 -4.34 10.87 -2.60
N THR A 85 -5.10 11.23 -1.58
CA THR A 85 -5.78 12.54 -1.52
C THR A 85 -5.93 13.03 -0.09
N ARG A 86 -5.96 14.36 0.08
CA ARG A 86 -6.43 15.05 1.29
C ARG A 86 -7.78 15.73 1.06
N GLY A 87 -8.28 15.70 -0.18
CA GLY A 87 -9.58 16.23 -0.55
C GLY A 87 -10.73 15.38 -0.05
N SER A 88 -11.95 15.86 -0.27
CA SER A 88 -13.17 15.20 0.20
C SER A 88 -13.42 13.89 -0.52
N LEU A 89 -13.89 12.91 0.24
CA LEU A 89 -14.26 11.57 -0.24
C LEU A 89 -15.70 11.25 0.11
N GLU A 90 -16.34 10.45 -0.74
CA GLU A 90 -17.66 9.87 -0.49
C GLU A 90 -17.52 8.36 -0.27
N PRO A 91 -18.19 7.79 0.75
CA PRO A 91 -18.13 6.36 1.00
C PRO A 91 -18.82 5.58 -0.12
N LEU A 92 -18.19 4.49 -0.55
CA LEU A 92 -18.79 3.54 -1.48
C LEU A 92 -19.52 2.40 -0.75
N THR A 93 -19.02 2.05 0.45
CA THR A 93 -19.57 1.00 1.30
C THR A 93 -19.46 1.42 2.77
N GLU A 94 -20.18 0.74 3.65
CA GLU A 94 -19.87 0.78 5.08
C GLU A 94 -18.46 0.27 5.34
N PHE A 95 -17.83 0.74 6.42
CA PHE A 95 -16.50 0.29 6.80
C PHE A 95 -16.57 -1.17 7.29
N ASP A 96 -15.82 -2.05 6.64
CA ASP A 96 -15.64 -3.43 7.08
C ASP A 96 -14.67 -3.46 8.28
N VAL A 97 -15.22 -3.60 9.48
CA VAL A 97 -14.46 -3.62 10.74
C VAL A 97 -13.59 -4.87 10.85
N GLU A 98 -14.08 -6.01 10.37
CA GLU A 98 -13.39 -7.29 10.44
C GLU A 98 -12.23 -7.36 9.45
N GLY A 99 -12.46 -6.89 8.22
CA GLY A 99 -11.44 -6.78 7.18
C GLY A 99 -10.56 -5.54 7.30
N ASP A 100 -10.82 -4.64 8.25
CA ASP A 100 -10.14 -3.35 8.41
C ASP A 100 -10.07 -2.53 7.11
N LYS A 101 -11.21 -2.39 6.41
CA LYS A 101 -11.29 -1.70 5.11
C LYS A 101 -12.48 -0.77 4.98
N GLY A 102 -12.22 0.45 4.51
CA GLY A 102 -13.21 1.35 3.98
C GLY A 102 -12.93 1.66 2.51
N PHE A 103 -13.97 1.72 1.67
CA PHE A 103 -13.83 2.07 0.27
C PHE A 103 -14.54 3.38 -0.05
N TRP A 104 -13.86 4.21 -0.86
CA TRP A 104 -14.27 5.58 -1.12
C TRP A 104 -14.04 5.93 -2.58
N LYS A 105 -14.78 6.92 -3.07
CA LYS A 105 -14.51 7.64 -4.31
C LYS A 105 -14.20 9.10 -4.00
N ALA A 106 -13.49 9.77 -4.90
CA ALA A 106 -13.33 11.23 -4.82
C ALA A 106 -14.70 11.90 -4.91
N ALA A 107 -14.98 12.86 -4.02
CA ALA A 107 -16.17 13.69 -4.12
C ALA A 107 -16.07 14.60 -5.35
N GLU A 108 -17.22 15.08 -5.84
CA GLU A 108 -17.25 16.04 -6.93
C GLU A 108 -16.43 17.30 -6.56
N GLY A 109 -15.54 17.71 -7.47
CA GLY A 109 -14.65 18.85 -7.25
C GLY A 109 -13.43 18.56 -6.39
N ASN A 110 -13.17 17.30 -6.01
CA ASN A 110 -11.89 16.92 -5.39
C ASN A 110 -10.81 16.85 -6.47
N ASP A 111 -10.00 17.89 -6.56
CA ASP A 111 -8.82 18.03 -7.45
C ASP A 111 -7.47 17.83 -6.73
N ASP A 112 -7.51 17.55 -5.40
CA ASP A 112 -6.32 17.29 -4.59
C ASP A 112 -5.92 15.80 -4.66
N ILE A 113 -5.54 15.36 -5.85
CA ILE A 113 -5.07 13.99 -6.10
C ILE A 113 -3.57 14.00 -6.35
N LEU A 114 -2.81 13.31 -5.51
CA LEU A 114 -1.41 13.04 -5.72
C LEU A 114 -1.25 11.63 -6.29
N VAL A 115 -0.48 11.51 -7.36
CA VAL A 115 -0.14 10.23 -7.98
C VAL A 115 1.35 9.96 -7.81
N GLY A 116 1.70 8.76 -7.41
CA GLY A 116 3.06 8.25 -7.36
C GLY A 116 3.18 6.93 -8.09
N THR A 117 4.40 6.54 -8.46
CA THR A 117 4.66 5.31 -9.20
C THR A 117 5.44 4.33 -8.35
N LEU A 118 4.86 3.17 -8.07
CA LEU A 118 5.57 2.02 -7.55
C LEU A 118 6.19 1.23 -8.71
N GLY A 119 7.29 0.60 -8.43
CA GLY A 119 8.01 -0.29 -9.30
C GLY A 119 9.10 -0.93 -8.48
N LYS A 120 9.88 -1.80 -9.09
CA LYS A 120 10.91 -2.55 -8.37
C LYS A 120 11.85 -1.63 -7.59
N GLY A 121 12.01 -1.90 -6.29
CA GLY A 121 12.93 -1.18 -5.40
C GLY A 121 12.36 0.08 -4.76
N ARG A 122 11.06 0.36 -4.94
CA ARG A 122 10.35 1.47 -4.29
C ARG A 122 9.29 0.97 -3.35
N PHE A 123 8.91 1.78 -2.37
CA PHE A 123 7.80 1.52 -1.47
C PHE A 123 6.97 2.78 -1.23
N ALA A 124 5.72 2.58 -0.86
CA ALA A 124 4.86 3.61 -0.30
C ALA A 124 4.30 3.13 1.04
N ILE A 125 4.34 4.01 2.07
CA ILE A 125 3.69 3.77 3.36
C ILE A 125 2.47 4.68 3.47
N PHE A 126 1.32 4.08 3.75
CA PHE A 126 0.06 4.77 4.02
C PHE A 126 -0.31 4.56 5.49
N MET A 127 -0.44 5.67 6.22
CA MET A 127 -0.80 5.63 7.63
C MET A 127 -2.28 5.26 7.82
N THR A 128 -2.67 4.89 9.03
CA THR A 128 -4.08 4.65 9.36
C THR A 128 -4.94 5.87 9.01
N GLY A 129 -6.09 5.61 8.38
CA GLY A 129 -7.01 6.66 7.91
C GLY A 129 -6.56 7.39 6.64
N GLU A 130 -5.37 7.13 6.12
CA GLU A 130 -4.86 7.77 4.91
C GLU A 130 -5.43 7.10 3.66
N PRO A 131 -6.22 7.82 2.84
CA PRO A 131 -6.80 7.26 1.64
C PRO A 131 -5.73 6.96 0.60
N HIS A 132 -5.78 5.77 0.02
CA HIS A 132 -4.90 5.38 -1.08
C HIS A 132 -5.60 4.47 -2.07
N MET A 133 -5.26 4.61 -3.34
CA MET A 133 -5.84 3.88 -4.46
C MET A 133 -4.69 3.18 -5.21
N PRO A 134 -4.43 1.90 -4.92
CA PRO A 134 -3.36 1.15 -5.57
C PRO A 134 -3.80 0.54 -6.90
N ASN A 135 -2.83 -0.08 -7.58
CA ASN A 135 -3.01 -0.88 -8.80
C ASN A 135 -3.47 -0.06 -10.01
N LEU A 136 -3.12 1.21 -10.12
CA LEU A 136 -3.45 1.98 -11.31
C LEU A 136 -2.44 1.70 -12.44
N VAL A 137 -2.89 1.79 -13.69
CA VAL A 137 -1.99 1.74 -14.84
C VAL A 137 -0.98 2.89 -14.77
N HIS A 138 0.27 2.61 -15.14
CA HIS A 138 1.31 3.64 -15.19
C HIS A 138 1.27 4.36 -16.53
N GLY A 139 1.07 5.69 -16.52
CA GLY A 139 1.02 6.51 -17.72
C GLY A 139 -0.02 5.99 -18.74
N ASP A 140 0.42 5.83 -19.98
CA ASP A 140 -0.41 5.33 -21.10
C ASP A 140 -0.33 3.79 -21.28
N ALA A 141 0.17 3.06 -20.28
CA ALA A 141 0.28 1.60 -20.38
C ALA A 141 -1.10 0.93 -20.40
N GLU A 142 -1.16 -0.25 -21.00
CA GLU A 142 -2.34 -1.11 -20.92
C GLU A 142 -2.42 -1.80 -19.56
N VAL A 143 -3.63 -2.24 -19.20
CA VAL A 143 -3.85 -3.08 -18.01
C VAL A 143 -2.98 -4.33 -18.09
N GLY A 144 -2.11 -4.52 -17.11
CA GLY A 144 -1.10 -5.57 -17.10
C GLY A 144 -0.97 -6.29 -15.76
N PRO A 145 -0.21 -7.38 -15.73
CA PRO A 145 0.01 -8.15 -14.51
C PRO A 145 0.93 -7.41 -13.55
N LEU A 146 0.68 -7.63 -12.26
CA LEU A 146 1.52 -7.20 -11.14
C LEU A 146 1.80 -8.40 -10.23
N LYS A 147 2.99 -8.44 -9.64
CA LYS A 147 3.26 -9.18 -8.41
C LYS A 147 3.72 -8.20 -7.36
N LYS A 148 3.02 -8.14 -6.26
CA LYS A 148 3.25 -7.12 -5.22
C LYS A 148 3.11 -7.67 -3.81
N ILE A 149 3.63 -6.91 -2.86
CA ILE A 149 3.47 -7.17 -1.43
C ILE A 149 2.84 -5.94 -0.79
N CYS A 150 1.86 -6.20 0.08
CA CYS A 150 1.38 -5.25 1.06
C CYS A 150 1.74 -5.78 2.45
N PHE A 151 2.68 -5.13 3.13
CA PHE A 151 2.96 -5.39 4.53
C PHE A 151 1.93 -4.64 5.37
N LYS A 152 1.29 -5.37 6.26
CA LYS A 152 0.37 -4.83 7.27
C LYS A 152 1.13 -4.67 8.58
N ILE A 153 1.17 -3.46 9.08
CA ILE A 153 1.95 -3.05 10.26
C ILE A 153 0.96 -2.50 11.27
N LEU A 154 0.81 -3.15 12.42
CA LEU A 154 -0.09 -2.68 13.46
C LEU A 154 0.32 -1.30 13.93
N ALA A 155 -0.63 -0.34 13.93
CA ALA A 155 -0.34 1.06 14.21
C ALA A 155 -0.05 1.34 15.70
N GLU A 156 -0.50 0.47 16.62
CA GLU A 156 -0.35 0.60 18.09
C GLU A 156 0.61 -0.44 18.68
#